data_b43d9441cb296d02dbcc6a6eae13c837
#
_entry.id   b43d9441cb296d02dbcc6a6eae13c837
#
_cell.length_a   1.000
_cell.length_b   1.000
_cell.length_c   1.000
_cell.angle_alpha   90.00
_cell.angle_beta   90.00
_cell.angle_gamma   90.00
#
_symmetry.space_group_name_H-M   'P 1'
#
loop_
_entity.id
_entity.type
_entity.pdbx_description
1 polymer ?
#
loop_
_entity_poly.entity_id
_entity_poly.type
_entity_poly.pdbx_seq_one_letter_code
_entity_poly.pdbx_strand_id
1 'polypeptide(L)'
;VDIDNLSDWAKYEALVYSGLEIVSPGKKRRPIPEKIDLILSDFDGVITDNRVWVNQDGTETIAAFRSDSVRVRELRKVGIDVIILSSEVNRVVEARAKKMGVEAIHGVALHEKGQVMQEILRQKNIKAENVVFIGNDINDLPCFEIAGWSVAVADAYPEVIHAADFVLTKPGGHGALRELCDLILKKSR
;
A
#
# COMPACT_ATOMS: atom_id res chain seq x y z
N VAL A 1 -1.05 25.25 10.19
CA VAL A 1 -1.92 26.41 9.92
C VAL A 1 -3.23 26.14 10.63
N ASP A 2 -3.60 26.95 11.61
CA ASP A 2 -4.94 26.90 12.19
C ASP A 2 -5.90 27.57 11.21
N ILE A 3 -7.02 26.93 10.93
CA ILE A 3 -8.01 27.44 9.98
C ILE A 3 -9.16 28.01 10.79
N ASP A 4 -9.06 29.28 11.12
CA ASP A 4 -10.07 29.97 11.94
C ASP A 4 -11.09 30.79 11.11
N ASN A 5 -10.82 30.97 9.82
CA ASN A 5 -11.66 31.78 8.94
C ASN A 5 -11.48 31.44 7.44
N LEU A 6 -12.37 32.01 6.59
CA LEU A 6 -12.34 31.80 5.13
C LEU A 6 -11.02 32.24 4.45
N SER A 7 -10.32 33.21 5.00
CA SER A 7 -9.02 33.65 4.47
C SER A 7 -7.93 32.59 4.71
N ASP A 8 -7.99 31.88 5.82
CA ASP A 8 -7.07 30.80 6.13
C ASP A 8 -7.37 29.58 5.30
N TRP A 9 -8.65 29.31 5.01
CA TRP A 9 -9.06 28.29 4.07
C TRP A 9 -8.51 28.52 2.66
N ALA A 10 -8.58 29.75 2.14
CA ALA A 10 -8.02 30.08 0.82
C ALA A 10 -6.49 29.92 0.76
N LYS A 11 -5.78 30.25 1.83
CA LYS A 11 -4.35 30.00 1.95
C LYS A 11 -4.03 28.50 1.98
N TYR A 12 -4.85 27.74 2.69
CA TYR A 12 -4.73 26.30 2.77
C TYR A 12 -4.93 25.64 1.40
N GLU A 13 -5.98 26.01 0.65
CA GLU A 13 -6.18 25.55 -0.72
C GLU A 13 -4.98 25.90 -1.63
N ALA A 14 -4.46 27.10 -1.54
CA ALA A 14 -3.30 27.52 -2.32
C ALA A 14 -2.04 26.70 -1.99
N LEU A 15 -1.85 26.32 -0.73
CA LEU A 15 -0.76 25.43 -0.31
C LEU A 15 -0.95 24.00 -0.85
N VAL A 16 -2.18 23.47 -0.83
CA VAL A 16 -2.51 22.17 -1.42
C VAL A 16 -2.21 22.15 -2.92
N TYR A 17 -2.67 23.17 -3.64
CA TYR A 17 -2.42 23.28 -5.09
C TYR A 17 -0.95 23.52 -5.45
N SER A 18 -0.15 24.08 -4.53
CA SER A 18 1.30 24.26 -4.75
C SER A 18 2.11 22.99 -4.55
N GLY A 19 1.47 21.85 -4.22
CA GLY A 19 2.15 20.57 -3.96
C GLY A 19 2.94 20.56 -2.64
N LEU A 20 2.69 21.51 -1.75
CA LEU A 20 3.23 21.48 -0.39
C LEU A 20 2.55 20.36 0.39
N GLU A 21 3.33 19.47 0.91
CA GLU A 21 2.90 18.34 1.73
C GLU A 21 2.20 18.83 2.99
N ILE A 22 0.88 18.61 3.10
CA ILE A 22 0.13 18.99 4.30
C ILE A 22 0.45 17.97 5.38
N VAL A 23 1.37 18.32 6.24
CA VAL A 23 1.65 17.54 7.44
C VAL A 23 0.59 17.88 8.47
N SER A 24 -0.31 16.95 8.77
CA SER A 24 -1.20 17.08 9.93
C SER A 24 -0.39 17.26 11.19
N PRO A 25 -0.72 18.26 12.02
CA PRO A 25 -0.09 18.43 13.33
C PRO A 25 -0.40 17.18 14.16
N GLY A 26 0.58 16.33 14.41
CA GLY A 26 0.43 15.21 15.36
C GLY A 26 1.10 13.90 15.03
N LYS A 27 1.27 13.51 13.78
CA LYS A 27 1.95 12.24 13.48
C LYS A 27 3.36 12.49 12.94
N LYS A 28 4.38 12.13 13.74
CA LYS A 28 5.76 12.08 13.25
C LYS A 28 5.87 10.92 12.25
N ARG A 29 5.98 11.22 10.96
CA ARG A 29 6.19 10.22 9.91
C ARG A 29 7.49 9.47 10.15
N ARG A 30 7.41 8.15 10.13
CA ARG A 30 8.60 7.31 10.28
C ARG A 30 9.43 7.35 9.00
N PRO A 31 10.76 7.37 9.10
CA PRO A 31 11.62 7.25 7.92
C PRO A 31 11.53 5.83 7.35
N ILE A 32 11.90 5.69 6.09
CA ILE A 32 12.05 4.37 5.47
C ILE A 32 13.04 3.51 6.27
N PRO A 33 12.68 2.27 6.68
CA PRO A 33 13.54 1.41 7.49
C PRO A 33 14.90 1.16 6.85
N GLU A 34 15.94 1.05 7.68
CA GLU A 34 17.29 0.70 7.18
C GLU A 34 17.33 -0.69 6.57
N LYS A 35 16.63 -1.63 7.20
CA LYS A 35 16.47 -3.00 6.72
C LYS A 35 15.01 -3.26 6.40
N ILE A 36 14.75 -3.84 5.24
CA ILE A 36 13.42 -4.29 4.82
C ILE A 36 13.55 -5.77 4.46
N ASP A 37 12.76 -6.61 5.13
CA ASP A 37 12.69 -8.03 4.89
C ASP A 37 11.45 -8.41 4.07
N LEU A 38 10.36 -7.66 4.20
CA LEU A 38 9.06 -7.98 3.62
C LEU A 38 8.28 -6.73 3.21
N ILE A 39 7.65 -6.79 2.06
CA ILE A 39 6.57 -5.88 1.67
C ILE A 39 5.25 -6.65 1.71
N LEU A 40 4.28 -6.15 2.46
CA LEU A 40 2.90 -6.59 2.38
C LEU A 40 2.11 -5.58 1.56
N SER A 41 1.38 -6.06 0.56
CA SER A 41 0.61 -5.22 -0.36
C SER A 41 -0.86 -5.59 -0.30
N ASP A 42 -1.72 -4.60 -0.13
CA ASP A 42 -3.11 -4.79 -0.51
C ASP A 42 -3.21 -5.06 -2.01
N PHE A 43 -4.34 -5.54 -2.46
CA PHE A 43 -4.60 -5.90 -3.86
C PHE A 43 -5.46 -4.86 -4.57
N ASP A 44 -6.69 -4.67 -4.09
CA ASP A 44 -7.62 -3.73 -4.72
C ASP A 44 -7.30 -2.29 -4.31
N GLY A 45 -7.19 -1.41 -5.31
CA GLY A 45 -6.74 -0.05 -5.10
C GLY A 45 -5.23 0.13 -4.91
N VAL A 46 -4.42 -0.95 -4.98
CA VAL A 46 -2.95 -0.91 -5.01
C VAL A 46 -2.42 -1.55 -6.30
N ILE A 47 -2.66 -2.84 -6.49
CA ILE A 47 -2.29 -3.60 -7.69
C ILE A 47 -3.31 -3.37 -8.80
N THR A 48 -4.58 -3.18 -8.44
CA THR A 48 -5.67 -2.76 -9.33
C THR A 48 -5.99 -1.28 -9.11
N ASP A 49 -6.80 -0.70 -9.99
CA ASP A 49 -7.33 0.67 -9.88
C ASP A 49 -8.65 0.72 -9.08
N ASN A 50 -8.92 -0.30 -8.27
CA ASN A 50 -10.12 -0.46 -7.45
C ASN A 50 -11.43 -0.55 -8.25
N ARG A 51 -11.35 -0.84 -9.55
CA ARG A 51 -12.52 -1.07 -10.41
C ARG A 51 -12.66 -2.53 -10.76
N VAL A 52 -13.91 -2.95 -10.82
CA VAL A 52 -14.30 -4.28 -11.25
C VAL A 52 -15.35 -4.19 -12.34
N TRP A 53 -15.18 -4.96 -13.41
CA TRP A 53 -16.22 -5.17 -14.42
C TRP A 53 -17.03 -6.40 -14.01
N VAL A 54 -18.31 -6.18 -13.78
CA VAL A 54 -19.23 -7.25 -13.36
C VAL A 54 -20.13 -7.60 -14.53
N ASN A 55 -20.12 -8.85 -14.95
CA ASN A 55 -21.00 -9.38 -15.98
C ASN A 55 -22.35 -9.81 -15.39
N GLN A 56 -23.38 -9.90 -16.24
CA GLN A 56 -24.72 -10.28 -15.79
C GLN A 56 -24.81 -11.69 -15.16
N ASP A 57 -23.85 -12.55 -15.42
CA ASP A 57 -23.72 -13.90 -14.84
C ASP A 57 -22.96 -13.90 -13.49
N GLY A 58 -22.58 -12.71 -13.00
CA GLY A 58 -21.82 -12.53 -11.77
C GLY A 58 -20.32 -12.75 -11.91
N THR A 59 -19.81 -13.03 -13.11
CA THR A 59 -18.34 -13.09 -13.31
C THR A 59 -17.73 -11.71 -13.26
N GLU A 60 -16.56 -11.62 -12.65
CA GLU A 60 -15.82 -10.37 -12.46
C GLU A 60 -14.51 -10.37 -13.23
N THR A 61 -14.11 -9.19 -13.66
CA THR A 61 -12.84 -8.97 -14.34
C THR A 61 -12.19 -7.70 -13.77
N ILE A 62 -10.90 -7.78 -13.48
CA ILE A 62 -10.09 -6.65 -12.99
C ILE A 62 -8.97 -6.32 -13.98
N ALA A 63 -8.43 -5.12 -13.86
CA ALA A 63 -7.20 -4.72 -14.53
C ALA A 63 -6.07 -4.52 -13.51
N ALA A 64 -4.94 -5.20 -13.72
CA ALA A 64 -3.75 -5.05 -12.91
C ALA A 64 -2.58 -4.50 -13.74
N PHE A 65 -1.76 -3.64 -13.13
CA PHE A 65 -0.63 -3.03 -13.82
C PHE A 65 0.50 -4.03 -14.07
N ARG A 66 0.80 -4.29 -15.33
CA ARG A 66 1.74 -5.35 -15.72
C ARG A 66 3.15 -5.13 -15.20
N SER A 67 3.62 -3.89 -15.18
CA SER A 67 5.02 -3.57 -14.90
C SER A 67 5.44 -3.75 -13.45
N ASP A 68 4.49 -3.87 -12.49
CA ASP A 68 4.78 -4.16 -11.09
C ASP A 68 5.59 -5.45 -10.95
N SER A 69 5.24 -6.48 -11.73
CA SER A 69 5.92 -7.78 -11.71
C SER A 69 7.42 -7.69 -11.97
N VAL A 70 7.86 -6.70 -12.73
CA VAL A 70 9.29 -6.53 -13.08
C VAL A 70 10.08 -6.14 -11.84
N ARG A 71 9.59 -5.13 -11.09
CA ARG A 71 10.30 -4.60 -9.92
C ARG A 71 10.16 -5.50 -8.70
N VAL A 72 9.05 -6.16 -8.52
CA VAL A 72 8.88 -7.20 -7.51
C VAL A 72 9.93 -8.30 -7.66
N ARG A 73 10.23 -8.75 -8.90
CA ARG A 73 11.30 -9.72 -9.13
C ARG A 73 12.69 -9.19 -8.78
N GLU A 74 12.96 -7.91 -9.02
CA GLU A 74 14.26 -7.30 -8.65
C GLU A 74 14.41 -7.20 -7.12
N LEU A 75 13.36 -6.84 -6.38
CA LEU A 75 13.37 -6.86 -4.91
C LEU A 75 13.69 -8.25 -4.36
N ARG A 76 13.08 -9.29 -4.91
CA ARG A 76 13.31 -10.65 -4.46
C ARG A 76 14.76 -11.12 -4.70
N LYS A 77 15.42 -10.63 -5.75
CA LYS A 77 16.85 -10.91 -5.97
C LYS A 77 17.76 -10.31 -4.90
N VAL A 78 17.34 -9.25 -4.24
CA VAL A 78 18.08 -8.64 -3.12
C VAL A 78 17.58 -9.10 -1.75
N GLY A 79 16.73 -10.16 -1.72
CA GLY A 79 16.28 -10.79 -0.48
C GLY A 79 15.07 -10.16 0.18
N ILE A 80 14.33 -9.28 -0.51
CA ILE A 80 13.10 -8.67 -0.01
C ILE A 80 11.92 -9.41 -0.61
N ASP A 81 11.12 -10.07 0.23
CA ASP A 81 9.92 -10.76 -0.20
C ASP A 81 8.73 -9.79 -0.36
N VAL A 82 7.77 -10.20 -1.20
CA VAL A 82 6.50 -9.49 -1.38
C VAL A 82 5.36 -10.49 -1.21
N ILE A 83 4.37 -10.15 -0.38
CA ILE A 83 3.16 -10.94 -0.16
C ILE A 83 1.95 -10.04 -0.40
N ILE A 84 0.96 -10.55 -1.10
CA ILE A 84 -0.34 -9.89 -1.25
C ILE A 84 -1.22 -10.30 -0.08
N LEU A 85 -1.78 -9.33 0.63
CA LEU A 85 -2.72 -9.52 1.74
C LEU A 85 -4.03 -8.80 1.43
N SER A 86 -5.04 -9.56 1.00
CA SER A 86 -6.29 -9.00 0.45
C SER A 86 -7.53 -9.52 1.16
N SER A 87 -8.54 -8.67 1.24
CA SER A 87 -9.89 -9.06 1.67
C SER A 87 -10.72 -9.65 0.52
N GLU A 88 -10.26 -9.54 -0.72
CA GLU A 88 -10.94 -10.04 -1.90
C GLU A 88 -11.02 -11.58 -1.88
N VAL A 89 -12.19 -12.12 -2.14
CA VAL A 89 -12.44 -13.56 -2.20
C VAL A 89 -12.27 -14.15 -3.60
N ASN A 90 -12.26 -13.30 -4.62
CA ASN A 90 -12.16 -13.73 -6.00
C ASN A 90 -10.76 -14.27 -6.32
N ARG A 91 -10.70 -15.38 -7.02
CA ARG A 91 -9.45 -16.06 -7.38
C ARG A 91 -8.54 -15.29 -8.35
N VAL A 92 -8.95 -14.12 -8.80
CA VAL A 92 -8.10 -13.21 -9.60
C VAL A 92 -6.84 -12.82 -8.84
N VAL A 93 -6.92 -12.70 -7.50
CA VAL A 93 -5.78 -12.42 -6.62
C VAL A 93 -4.72 -13.51 -6.75
N GLU A 94 -5.12 -14.78 -6.61
CA GLU A 94 -4.21 -15.93 -6.78
C GLU A 94 -3.58 -15.96 -8.17
N ALA A 95 -4.41 -15.78 -9.22
CA ALA A 95 -3.94 -15.81 -10.60
C ALA A 95 -2.89 -14.73 -10.86
N ARG A 96 -3.10 -13.53 -10.30
CA ARG A 96 -2.17 -12.41 -10.43
C ARG A 96 -0.89 -12.66 -9.62
N ALA A 97 -1.01 -13.06 -8.37
CA ALA A 97 0.12 -13.39 -7.49
C ALA A 97 1.02 -14.46 -8.11
N LYS A 98 0.44 -15.54 -8.62
CA LYS A 98 1.17 -16.60 -9.34
C LYS A 98 1.98 -16.05 -10.52
N LYS A 99 1.38 -15.13 -11.31
CA LYS A 99 2.07 -14.49 -12.44
C LYS A 99 3.19 -13.54 -12.00
N MET A 100 3.04 -12.90 -10.85
CA MET A 100 4.08 -12.06 -10.23
C MET A 100 5.17 -12.90 -9.57
N GLY A 101 4.90 -14.15 -9.25
CA GLY A 101 5.79 -15.05 -8.51
C GLY A 101 5.82 -14.74 -7.02
N VAL A 102 4.73 -14.27 -6.44
CA VAL A 102 4.59 -13.91 -5.02
C VAL A 102 3.52 -14.76 -4.35
N GLU A 103 3.58 -14.84 -3.02
CA GLU A 103 2.55 -15.41 -2.18
C GLU A 103 1.34 -14.46 -2.12
N ALA A 104 0.13 -15.03 -2.01
CA ALA A 104 -1.08 -14.28 -1.73
C ALA A 104 -1.87 -14.95 -0.62
N ILE A 105 -2.31 -14.13 0.33
CA ILE A 105 -3.28 -14.48 1.37
C ILE A 105 -4.49 -13.59 1.09
N HIS A 106 -5.59 -14.21 0.71
CA HIS A 106 -6.79 -13.48 0.29
C HIS A 106 -8.05 -14.06 0.94
N GLY A 107 -9.18 -13.38 0.81
CA GLY A 107 -10.41 -13.74 1.51
C GLY A 107 -10.35 -13.43 3.01
N VAL A 108 -9.45 -12.53 3.43
CA VAL A 108 -9.30 -12.12 4.82
C VAL A 108 -10.43 -11.16 5.19
N ALA A 109 -11.12 -11.41 6.31
CA ALA A 109 -12.14 -10.49 6.78
C ALA A 109 -11.56 -9.09 7.02
N LEU A 110 -12.34 -8.04 6.66
CA LEU A 110 -11.86 -6.65 6.69
C LEU A 110 -11.22 -6.25 8.02
N HIS A 111 -11.78 -6.70 9.15
CA HIS A 111 -11.30 -6.38 10.49
C HIS A 111 -10.16 -7.29 10.99
N GLU A 112 -9.83 -8.35 10.27
CA GLU A 112 -8.79 -9.34 10.67
C GLU A 112 -7.45 -9.10 9.98
N LYS A 113 -7.35 -8.17 9.02
CA LYS A 113 -6.16 -7.94 8.21
C LYS A 113 -4.90 -7.71 9.07
N GLY A 114 -5.02 -6.94 10.15
CA GLY A 114 -3.93 -6.73 11.10
C GLY A 114 -3.50 -8.00 11.85
N GLN A 115 -4.45 -8.82 12.28
CA GLN A 115 -4.17 -10.09 12.97
C GLN A 115 -3.49 -11.08 12.04
N VAL A 116 -3.97 -11.18 10.79
CA VAL A 116 -3.34 -12.04 9.77
C VAL A 116 -1.92 -11.58 9.47
N MET A 117 -1.69 -10.27 9.37
CA MET A 117 -0.34 -9.72 9.23
C MET A 117 0.57 -10.16 10.39
N GLN A 118 0.13 -10.02 11.64
CA GLN A 118 0.92 -10.45 12.82
C GLN A 118 1.27 -11.94 12.74
N GLU A 119 0.33 -12.79 12.31
CA GLU A 119 0.57 -14.22 12.15
C GLU A 119 1.59 -14.52 11.05
N ILE A 120 1.53 -13.81 9.91
CA ILE A 120 2.55 -13.91 8.85
C ILE A 120 3.93 -13.58 9.40
N LEU A 121 4.05 -12.48 10.14
CA LEU A 121 5.33 -12.05 10.72
C LEU A 121 5.88 -13.07 11.71
N ARG A 122 5.01 -13.63 12.55
CA ARG A 122 5.38 -14.68 13.50
C ARG A 122 5.87 -15.94 12.80
N GLN A 123 5.14 -16.43 11.80
CA GLN A 123 5.50 -17.65 11.05
C GLN A 123 6.79 -17.50 10.28
N LYS A 124 7.03 -16.32 9.70
CA LYS A 124 8.24 -16.04 8.92
C LYS A 124 9.41 -15.56 9.80
N ASN A 125 9.20 -15.38 11.11
CA ASN A 125 10.18 -14.84 12.04
C ASN A 125 10.74 -13.48 11.58
N ILE A 126 9.84 -12.59 11.09
CA ILE A 126 10.18 -11.25 10.61
C ILE A 126 9.75 -10.23 11.67
N LYS A 127 10.63 -9.29 11.99
CA LYS A 127 10.31 -8.18 12.88
C LYS A 127 9.47 -7.14 12.17
N ALA A 128 8.43 -6.64 12.86
CA ALA A 128 7.51 -5.63 12.30
C ALA A 128 8.24 -4.36 11.82
N GLU A 129 9.31 -3.96 12.50
CA GLU A 129 10.15 -2.80 12.12
C GLU A 129 10.79 -2.92 10.73
N ASN A 130 10.95 -4.14 10.22
CA ASN A 130 11.54 -4.45 8.91
C ASN A 130 10.47 -4.68 7.81
N VAL A 131 9.22 -4.34 8.10
CA VAL A 131 8.09 -4.57 7.17
C VAL A 131 7.58 -3.26 6.63
N VAL A 132 7.32 -3.25 5.34
CA VAL A 132 6.60 -2.19 4.65
C VAL A 132 5.20 -2.70 4.33
N PHE A 133 4.18 -1.91 4.63
CA PHE A 133 2.82 -2.18 4.18
C PHE A 133 2.37 -1.08 3.23
N ILE A 134 1.82 -1.45 2.07
CA ILE A 134 1.20 -0.53 1.11
C ILE A 134 -0.29 -0.81 1.00
N GLY A 135 -1.10 0.25 1.15
CA GLY A 135 -2.55 0.17 1.13
C GLY A 135 -3.24 1.43 0.63
N ASN A 136 -4.57 1.40 0.59
CA ASN A 136 -5.39 2.48 0.05
C ASN A 136 -6.67 2.76 0.85
N ASP A 137 -7.18 1.81 1.67
CA ASP A 137 -8.47 1.92 2.32
C ASP A 137 -8.39 1.67 3.84
N ILE A 138 -9.46 1.98 4.54
CA ILE A 138 -9.53 1.95 6.02
C ILE A 138 -9.26 0.57 6.62
N ASN A 139 -9.53 -0.51 5.90
CA ASN A 139 -9.20 -1.88 6.31
C ASN A 139 -7.68 -2.16 6.35
N ASP A 140 -6.85 -1.26 5.81
CA ASP A 140 -5.39 -1.32 5.87
C ASP A 140 -4.80 -0.64 7.10
N LEU A 141 -5.57 0.23 7.77
CA LEU A 141 -5.09 0.99 8.93
C LEU A 141 -4.50 0.11 10.05
N PRO A 142 -5.10 -1.04 10.42
CA PRO A 142 -4.48 -1.93 11.41
C PRO A 142 -3.10 -2.45 10.97
N CYS A 143 -2.88 -2.66 9.67
CA CYS A 143 -1.58 -3.05 9.14
C CYS A 143 -0.57 -1.89 9.17
N PHE A 144 -1.03 -0.65 8.95
CA PHE A 144 -0.18 0.56 9.05
C PHE A 144 0.36 0.77 10.46
N GLU A 145 -0.44 0.42 11.48
CA GLU A 145 -0.02 0.50 12.89
C GLU A 145 1.08 -0.51 13.23
N ILE A 146 1.02 -1.70 12.63
CA ILE A 146 1.95 -2.80 12.88
C ILE A 146 3.24 -2.63 12.08
N ALA A 147 3.15 -2.24 10.82
CA ALA A 147 4.30 -2.13 9.90
C ALA A 147 5.34 -1.13 10.40
N GLY A 148 6.62 -1.41 10.16
CA GLY A 148 7.72 -0.48 10.39
C GLY A 148 7.62 0.77 9.53
N TRP A 149 7.04 0.65 8.34
CA TRP A 149 6.77 1.77 7.43
C TRP A 149 5.49 1.55 6.66
N SER A 150 4.57 2.50 6.75
CA SER A 150 3.28 2.47 6.07
C SER A 150 3.27 3.40 4.87
N VAL A 151 2.77 2.91 3.75
CA VAL A 151 2.77 3.61 2.46
C VAL A 151 1.36 3.64 1.89
N ALA A 152 0.88 4.81 1.55
CA ALA A 152 -0.39 4.99 0.85
C ALA A 152 -0.15 5.23 -0.64
N VAL A 153 -1.06 4.75 -1.49
CA VAL A 153 -1.11 5.16 -2.90
C VAL A 153 -1.62 6.60 -3.02
N ALA A 154 -1.38 7.26 -4.16
CA ALA A 154 -1.71 8.68 -4.34
C ALA A 154 -3.22 8.98 -4.23
N ASP A 155 -4.06 8.02 -4.59
CA ASP A 155 -5.53 8.11 -4.58
C ASP A 155 -6.16 7.30 -3.43
N ALA A 156 -5.39 7.01 -2.39
CA ALA A 156 -5.91 6.39 -1.17
C ALA A 156 -6.94 7.31 -0.47
N TYR A 157 -7.80 6.71 0.35
CA TYR A 157 -8.78 7.50 1.12
C TYR A 157 -8.07 8.44 2.12
N PRO A 158 -8.66 9.60 2.44
CA PRO A 158 -8.02 10.63 3.26
C PRO A 158 -7.50 10.12 4.60
N GLU A 159 -8.23 9.23 5.27
CA GLU A 159 -7.84 8.62 6.54
C GLU A 159 -6.55 7.81 6.41
N VAL A 160 -6.39 7.12 5.29
CA VAL A 160 -5.21 6.30 5.00
C VAL A 160 -4.01 7.18 4.66
N ILE A 161 -4.21 8.22 3.84
CA ILE A 161 -3.18 9.24 3.55
C ILE A 161 -2.68 9.88 4.83
N HIS A 162 -3.59 10.19 5.76
CA HIS A 162 -3.27 10.77 7.06
C HIS A 162 -2.46 9.83 7.95
N ALA A 163 -2.79 8.54 7.92
CA ALA A 163 -2.14 7.50 8.72
C ALA A 163 -0.80 7.03 8.15
N ALA A 164 -0.55 7.25 6.86
CA ALA A 164 0.66 6.78 6.19
C ALA A 164 1.92 7.54 6.61
N ASP A 165 3.06 6.84 6.63
CA ASP A 165 4.37 7.48 6.76
C ASP A 165 4.83 8.09 5.44
N PHE A 166 4.38 7.53 4.32
CA PHE A 166 4.71 8.02 2.99
C PHE A 166 3.51 7.87 2.05
N VAL A 167 3.34 8.83 1.15
CA VAL A 167 2.34 8.81 0.09
C VAL A 167 3.05 8.78 -1.25
N LEU A 168 2.72 7.80 -2.08
CA LEU A 168 3.27 7.65 -3.42
C LEU A 168 2.72 8.73 -4.36
N THR A 169 3.38 8.92 -5.49
CA THR A 169 2.90 9.82 -6.55
C THR A 169 1.97 9.13 -7.55
N LYS A 170 2.02 7.79 -7.59
CA LYS A 170 1.20 6.98 -8.48
C LYS A 170 -0.06 6.49 -7.78
N PRO A 171 -1.22 6.59 -8.43
CA PRO A 171 -2.45 5.98 -7.95
C PRO A 171 -2.41 4.44 -8.08
N GLY A 172 -3.32 3.78 -7.38
CA GLY A 172 -3.50 2.35 -7.47
C GLY A 172 -3.74 1.87 -8.90
N GLY A 173 -3.26 0.68 -9.24
CA GLY A 173 -3.36 0.12 -10.58
C GLY A 173 -2.57 0.84 -11.68
N HIS A 174 -1.79 1.86 -11.34
CA HIS A 174 -1.01 2.66 -12.30
C HIS A 174 0.49 2.64 -12.02
N GLY A 175 0.95 1.58 -11.35
CA GLY A 175 2.35 1.38 -11.03
C GLY A 175 2.77 1.91 -9.66
N ALA A 176 1.85 2.02 -8.72
CA ALA A 176 2.14 2.40 -7.34
C ALA A 176 3.10 1.40 -6.67
N LEU A 177 2.81 0.09 -6.77
CA LEU A 177 3.71 -0.93 -6.23
C LEU A 177 5.10 -0.87 -6.90
N ARG A 178 5.16 -0.61 -8.20
CA ARG A 178 6.43 -0.41 -8.91
C ARG A 178 7.20 0.80 -8.35
N GLU A 179 6.54 1.93 -8.13
CA GLU A 179 7.16 3.13 -7.56
C GLU A 179 7.77 2.83 -6.19
N LEU A 180 7.02 2.14 -5.30
CA LEU A 180 7.52 1.70 -4.01
C LEU A 180 8.77 0.82 -4.15
N CYS A 181 8.74 -0.16 -5.05
CA CYS A 181 9.90 -1.00 -5.32
C CYS A 181 11.11 -0.19 -5.80
N ASP A 182 10.90 0.80 -6.68
CA ASP A 182 11.97 1.67 -7.19
C ASP A 182 12.60 2.51 -6.07
N LEU A 183 11.77 3.04 -5.13
CA LEU A 183 12.24 3.78 -3.96
C LEU A 183 13.14 2.90 -3.06
N ILE A 184 12.70 1.68 -2.76
CA ILE A 184 13.43 0.75 -1.91
C ILE A 184 14.76 0.32 -2.57
N LEU A 185 14.73 -0.05 -3.86
CA LEU A 185 15.92 -0.47 -4.61
C LEU A 185 16.95 0.65 -4.77
N LYS A 186 16.54 1.92 -4.81
CA LYS A 186 17.47 3.07 -4.82
C LYS A 186 18.19 3.24 -3.50
N LYS A 187 17.52 2.96 -2.39
CA LYS A 187 18.13 3.04 -1.06
C LYS A 187 19.15 1.93 -0.80
N SER A 188 18.94 0.75 -1.39
CA SER A 188 19.80 -0.43 -1.21
C SER A 188 21.09 -0.39 -2.05
N ARG A 189 21.31 0.69 -2.82
CA ARG A 189 22.54 0.96 -3.60
C ARG A 189 23.44 1.96 -2.92
#